data_056efbfbe8456e0f26b16e012b741e7c
#
_entry.id   056efbfbe8456e0f26b16e012b741e7c
#
_cell.length_a   1.000
_cell.length_b   1.000
_cell.length_c   1.000
_cell.angle_alpha   90.00
_cell.angle_beta   90.00
_cell.angle_gamma   90.00
#
_symmetry.space_group_name_H-M   'P 1'
#
loop_
_entity.id
_entity.type
_entity.pdbx_description
1 polymer ?
#
loop_
_entity_poly.entity_id
_entity_poly.type
_entity_poly.pdbx_seq_one_letter_code
_entity_poly.pdbx_strand_id
1 'polypeptide(L)'
;MTAREQEILQIIKRNPMISQNEIADLLNLTRSSVSVYITNLTKAGLIRGRGYILEDEGYPVVIGTSALDILSVFDTYNIDNDPRLPQKNCNISFVYSGGAKNVSEYLARLDRHPRLISALARDQFGEKIALECNQHGISTDHSLFLENASTTMFLEVDGPDLHISGLASSPIEQKISPAFLETKYVCLKEAGLIAVEDRLSRDTIEYLTSAFRTTPVYLLTSRRFSNVENYRACLSRFTGMQFSFLVASYLAEMDNVALLGSTVDDDVMITVAQGLAALTAPNSHILFPAPGGNICYLRERQLFVITLPWSAEELDTFKSTRDAMIAGLMDCVCVGRNAEETLLFVASCHEIARKSTGAFNPEICLALVNTVRQELEMRCIVRRLF
;
A
#
# COMPACT_ATOMS: atom_id res chain seq x y z
N MET A 1 17.84 -15.87 6.86
CA MET A 1 18.92 -14.86 6.96
C MET A 1 19.05 -14.41 8.40
N THR A 2 20.25 -14.41 8.97
CA THR A 2 20.46 -13.96 10.37
C THR A 2 20.51 -12.43 10.46
N ALA A 3 20.33 -11.85 11.66
CA ALA A 3 20.45 -10.41 11.88
C ALA A 3 21.80 -9.84 11.40
N ARG A 4 22.88 -10.61 11.61
CA ARG A 4 24.23 -10.24 11.15
C ARG A 4 24.39 -10.28 9.64
N GLU A 5 23.78 -11.24 8.97
CA GLU A 5 23.74 -11.28 7.51
C GLU A 5 22.99 -10.09 6.93
N GLN A 6 21.92 -9.66 7.58
CA GLN A 6 21.17 -8.45 7.19
C GLN A 6 22.01 -7.18 7.34
N GLU A 7 22.70 -7.00 8.47
CA GLU A 7 23.60 -5.86 8.69
C GLU A 7 24.70 -5.78 7.62
N ILE A 8 25.37 -6.91 7.37
CA ILE A 8 26.43 -7.00 6.34
C ILE A 8 25.87 -6.67 4.95
N LEU A 9 24.70 -7.21 4.61
CA LEU A 9 24.04 -6.93 3.33
C LEU A 9 23.72 -5.44 3.18
N GLN A 10 23.26 -4.77 4.22
CA GLN A 10 22.98 -3.32 4.20
C GLN A 10 24.24 -2.48 4.03
N ILE A 11 25.34 -2.87 4.68
CA ILE A 11 26.64 -2.20 4.50
C ILE A 11 27.10 -2.33 3.04
N ILE A 12 26.99 -3.54 2.47
CA ILE A 12 27.35 -3.82 1.08
C ILE A 12 26.44 -3.06 0.11
N LYS A 13 25.14 -2.97 0.37
CA LYS A 13 24.19 -2.17 -0.44
C LYS A 13 24.61 -0.68 -0.49
N ARG A 14 25.09 -0.13 0.63
CA ARG A 14 25.54 1.26 0.70
C ARG A 14 26.89 1.50 0.02
N ASN A 15 27.80 0.52 0.09
CA ASN A 15 29.11 0.57 -0.57
C ASN A 15 29.48 -0.82 -1.13
N PRO A 16 29.09 -1.10 -2.40
CA PRO A 16 29.39 -2.39 -3.04
C PRO A 16 30.88 -2.72 -3.21
N MET A 17 31.75 -1.73 -3.06
CA MET A 17 33.21 -1.88 -3.18
C MET A 17 33.90 -2.03 -1.83
N ILE A 18 33.17 -2.04 -0.72
CA ILE A 18 33.72 -2.17 0.64
C ILE A 18 34.47 -3.49 0.80
N SER A 19 35.63 -3.45 1.43
CA SER A 19 36.43 -4.64 1.70
C SER A 19 35.91 -5.44 2.91
N GLN A 20 36.22 -6.73 2.95
CA GLN A 20 35.87 -7.57 4.11
C GLN A 20 36.53 -7.11 5.42
N ASN A 21 37.68 -6.44 5.33
CA ASN A 21 38.37 -5.88 6.49
C ASN A 21 37.57 -4.67 7.02
N GLU A 22 37.16 -3.74 6.16
CA GLU A 22 36.34 -2.59 6.55
C GLU A 22 34.98 -3.02 7.15
N ILE A 23 34.33 -4.07 6.61
CA ILE A 23 33.12 -4.62 7.21
C ILE A 23 33.42 -5.21 8.60
N ALA A 24 34.53 -5.90 8.74
CA ALA A 24 34.94 -6.49 10.02
C ALA A 24 35.19 -5.40 11.08
N ASP A 25 35.86 -4.31 10.70
CA ASP A 25 36.12 -3.16 11.56
C ASP A 25 34.84 -2.45 11.97
N LEU A 26 33.92 -2.22 11.03
CA LEU A 26 32.60 -1.56 11.29
C LEU A 26 31.72 -2.34 12.25
N LEU A 27 31.79 -3.67 12.21
CA LEU A 27 30.90 -4.55 13.00
C LEU A 27 31.58 -5.19 14.20
N ASN A 28 32.86 -4.85 14.48
CA ASN A 28 33.70 -5.50 15.50
C ASN A 28 33.72 -7.04 15.34
N LEU A 29 33.92 -7.50 14.12
CA LEU A 29 34.00 -8.91 13.75
C LEU A 29 35.41 -9.24 13.25
N THR A 30 35.69 -10.54 13.15
CA THR A 30 36.91 -10.99 12.45
C THR A 30 36.64 -11.06 10.94
N ARG A 31 37.64 -10.81 10.10
CA ARG A 31 37.55 -11.00 8.66
C ARG A 31 37.03 -12.38 8.26
N SER A 32 37.44 -13.42 9.00
CA SER A 32 36.99 -14.80 8.77
C SER A 32 35.47 -14.95 9.00
N SER A 33 34.96 -14.35 10.06
CA SER A 33 33.50 -14.32 10.32
C SER A 33 32.74 -13.62 9.20
N VAL A 34 33.21 -12.45 8.77
CA VAL A 34 32.60 -11.69 7.63
C VAL A 34 32.64 -12.54 6.35
N SER A 35 33.73 -13.24 6.08
CA SER A 35 33.85 -14.13 4.91
C SER A 35 32.82 -15.25 4.91
N VAL A 36 32.48 -15.80 6.07
CA VAL A 36 31.42 -16.83 6.21
C VAL A 36 30.06 -16.24 5.89
N TYR A 37 29.74 -15.08 6.45
CA TYR A 37 28.47 -14.40 6.17
C TYR A 37 28.33 -14.04 4.68
N ILE A 38 29.38 -13.51 4.06
CA ILE A 38 29.40 -13.21 2.61
C ILE A 38 29.19 -14.49 1.79
N THR A 39 29.81 -15.59 2.19
CA THR A 39 29.63 -16.88 1.51
C THR A 39 28.18 -17.37 1.62
N ASN A 40 27.54 -17.20 2.78
CA ASN A 40 26.14 -17.53 2.96
C ASN A 40 25.21 -16.64 2.10
N LEU A 41 25.47 -15.34 2.07
CA LEU A 41 24.73 -14.39 1.24
C LEU A 41 24.92 -14.70 -0.27
N THR A 42 26.10 -15.14 -0.67
CA THR A 42 26.35 -15.58 -2.06
C THR A 42 25.61 -16.88 -2.39
N LYS A 43 25.62 -17.86 -1.46
CA LYS A 43 24.84 -19.10 -1.64
C LYS A 43 23.33 -18.84 -1.67
N ALA A 44 22.87 -17.84 -0.94
CA ALA A 44 21.47 -17.39 -0.97
C ALA A 44 21.12 -16.56 -2.22
N GLY A 45 22.08 -16.34 -3.15
CA GLY A 45 21.86 -15.57 -4.39
C GLY A 45 21.84 -14.05 -4.22
N LEU A 46 22.01 -13.54 -3.00
CA LEU A 46 21.95 -12.12 -2.69
C LEU A 46 23.22 -11.34 -3.10
N ILE A 47 24.34 -12.05 -3.31
CA ILE A 47 25.60 -11.53 -3.83
C ILE A 47 26.01 -12.38 -5.04
N ARG A 48 26.14 -11.76 -6.22
CA ARG A 48 26.39 -12.48 -7.50
C ARG A 48 27.83 -12.50 -7.97
N GLY A 49 28.74 -11.69 -7.39
CA GLY A 49 30.10 -11.62 -7.90
C GLY A 49 31.09 -10.82 -7.08
N ARG A 50 32.32 -10.71 -7.58
CA ARG A 50 33.36 -9.86 -6.99
C ARG A 50 33.03 -8.39 -7.21
N GLY A 51 33.23 -7.56 -6.19
CA GLY A 51 32.70 -6.20 -6.12
C GLY A 51 31.26 -6.19 -5.60
N TYR A 52 30.82 -7.30 -4.98
CA TYR A 52 29.49 -7.47 -4.36
C TYR A 52 28.37 -7.01 -5.31
N ILE A 53 28.31 -7.59 -6.52
CA ILE A 53 27.16 -7.41 -7.40
C ILE A 53 25.95 -7.97 -6.68
N LEU A 54 25.11 -7.08 -6.19
CA LEU A 54 23.86 -7.43 -5.53
C LEU A 54 22.84 -7.87 -6.59
N GLU A 55 21.96 -8.76 -6.21
CA GLU A 55 20.74 -8.93 -6.98
C GLU A 55 19.95 -7.63 -6.82
N ASP A 56 19.67 -6.99 -7.93
CA ASP A 56 18.78 -5.84 -7.95
C ASP A 56 17.37 -6.38 -7.68
N GLU A 57 16.86 -6.15 -6.46
CA GLU A 57 15.49 -6.53 -6.10
C GLU A 57 14.46 -5.80 -6.98
N GLY A 58 14.95 -4.92 -7.88
CA GLY A 58 14.14 -3.98 -8.64
C GLY A 58 13.49 -2.93 -7.72
N TYR A 59 12.89 -1.94 -8.32
CA TYR A 59 12.14 -0.90 -7.60
C TYR A 59 10.64 -1.17 -7.71
N PRO A 60 9.84 -0.77 -6.70
CA PRO A 60 8.39 -0.77 -6.85
C PRO A 60 7.95 0.24 -7.90
N VAL A 61 7.03 -0.13 -8.78
CA VAL A 61 6.31 0.80 -9.65
C VAL A 61 4.86 0.86 -9.18
N VAL A 62 4.39 2.04 -8.82
CA VAL A 62 3.02 2.25 -8.36
C VAL A 62 2.28 3.09 -9.39
N ILE A 63 1.14 2.59 -9.87
CA ILE A 63 0.40 3.17 -10.99
C ILE A 63 -1.01 3.54 -10.55
N GLY A 64 -1.39 4.81 -10.64
CA GLY A 64 -2.74 5.24 -10.27
C GLY A 64 -2.84 6.72 -9.96
N THR A 65 -3.71 7.06 -9.03
CA THR A 65 -4.14 8.42 -8.74
C THR A 65 -3.15 9.18 -7.88
N SER A 66 -2.91 10.42 -8.29
CA SER A 66 -2.40 11.51 -7.45
C SER A 66 -3.40 12.65 -7.48
N ALA A 67 -3.73 13.23 -6.34
CA ALA A 67 -4.84 14.17 -6.21
C ALA A 67 -4.61 15.19 -5.09
N LEU A 68 -5.45 16.21 -5.08
CA LEU A 68 -5.63 17.13 -3.96
C LEU A 68 -6.89 16.74 -3.19
N ASP A 69 -6.76 16.33 -1.93
CA ASP A 69 -7.89 16.17 -1.04
C ASP A 69 -8.19 17.50 -0.35
N ILE A 70 -9.44 17.95 -0.45
CA ILE A 70 -9.96 19.14 0.21
C ILE A 70 -10.88 18.65 1.32
N LEU A 71 -10.45 18.86 2.57
CA LEU A 71 -11.19 18.44 3.75
C LEU A 71 -11.78 19.68 4.42
N SER A 72 -13.09 19.71 4.59
CA SER A 72 -13.80 20.76 5.31
C SER A 72 -14.48 20.17 6.54
N VAL A 73 -14.11 20.66 7.71
CA VAL A 73 -14.69 20.23 8.99
C VAL A 73 -15.34 21.41 9.69
N PHE A 74 -16.59 21.22 10.14
CA PHE A 74 -17.33 22.23 10.89
C PHE A 74 -18.05 21.62 12.09
N ASP A 75 -18.13 22.42 13.17
CA ASP A 75 -18.59 21.95 14.49
C ASP A 75 -20.04 22.33 14.82
N THR A 76 -20.76 22.97 13.87
CA THR A 76 -22.10 23.51 14.13
C THR A 76 -23.21 22.65 13.55
N TYR A 77 -24.22 22.32 14.37
CA TYR A 77 -25.49 21.79 13.92
C TYR A 77 -26.23 22.85 13.08
N ASN A 78 -26.93 22.45 12.04
CA ASN A 78 -27.70 23.26 11.10
C ASN A 78 -26.85 24.21 10.22
N ILE A 79 -26.56 23.78 9.01
CA ILE A 79 -26.14 24.68 7.93
C ILE A 79 -27.43 25.36 7.42
N ASP A 80 -27.76 26.48 8.04
CA ASP A 80 -28.88 27.28 7.59
C ASP A 80 -28.44 28.18 6.42
N ASN A 81 -29.11 28.06 5.30
CA ASN A 81 -28.85 28.86 4.11
C ASN A 81 -29.50 30.25 4.14
N ASP A 82 -29.94 30.73 5.33
CA ASP A 82 -30.50 32.09 5.47
C ASP A 82 -29.41 33.14 5.22
N PRO A 83 -29.51 33.94 4.15
CA PRO A 83 -28.48 34.92 3.81
C PRO A 83 -28.35 36.07 4.85
N ARG A 84 -29.28 36.15 5.82
CA ARG A 84 -29.22 37.11 6.93
C ARG A 84 -28.35 36.69 8.07
N LEU A 85 -27.98 35.41 8.12
CA LEU A 85 -27.08 34.85 9.14
C LEU A 85 -25.61 35.08 8.76
N PRO A 86 -24.72 35.27 9.75
CA PRO A 86 -23.32 35.38 9.47
C PRO A 86 -22.75 34.09 8.86
N GLN A 87 -21.75 34.24 8.00
CA GLN A 87 -21.01 33.08 7.47
C GLN A 87 -20.48 32.23 8.61
N LYS A 88 -20.66 30.92 8.47
CA LYS A 88 -20.12 29.95 9.45
C LYS A 88 -18.66 29.67 9.14
N ASN A 89 -17.86 29.62 10.17
CA ASN A 89 -16.47 29.24 10.05
C ASN A 89 -16.36 27.72 9.94
N CYS A 90 -15.49 27.25 9.07
CA CYS A 90 -15.08 25.86 8.97
C CYS A 90 -13.55 25.79 8.82
N ASN A 91 -12.97 24.68 9.24
CA ASN A 91 -11.58 24.37 8.94
C ASN A 91 -11.50 23.74 7.56
N ILE A 92 -10.76 24.37 6.67
CA ILE A 92 -10.47 23.80 5.33
C ILE A 92 -9.00 23.45 5.29
N SER A 93 -8.69 22.20 5.01
CA SER A 93 -7.34 21.71 4.80
C SER A 93 -7.17 21.15 3.40
N PHE A 94 -5.95 21.27 2.89
CA PHE A 94 -5.54 20.75 1.58
C PHE A 94 -4.46 19.72 1.82
N VAL A 95 -4.66 18.50 1.28
CA VAL A 95 -3.71 17.40 1.42
C VAL A 95 -3.38 16.84 0.04
N TYR A 96 -2.11 16.81 -0.33
CA TYR A 96 -1.66 16.13 -1.53
C TYR A 96 -1.69 14.63 -1.29
N SER A 97 -2.56 13.94 -1.98
CA SER A 97 -2.99 12.58 -1.73
C SER A 97 -3.16 11.79 -3.04
N GLY A 98 -3.87 10.71 -2.98
CA GLY A 98 -4.15 9.77 -4.06
C GLY A 98 -3.65 8.38 -3.71
N GLY A 99 -4.40 7.33 -4.03
CA GLY A 99 -4.06 5.98 -3.59
C GLY A 99 -2.66 5.55 -4.00
N ALA A 100 -2.29 5.77 -5.26
CA ALA A 100 -0.95 5.43 -5.74
C ALA A 100 0.15 6.30 -5.11
N LYS A 101 -0.10 7.62 -4.94
CA LYS A 101 0.85 8.52 -4.29
C LYS A 101 1.09 8.11 -2.84
N ASN A 102 0.02 7.87 -2.06
CA ASN A 102 0.14 7.50 -0.65
C ASN A 102 0.89 6.19 -0.46
N VAL A 103 0.56 5.16 -1.27
CA VAL A 103 1.28 3.88 -1.23
C VAL A 103 2.76 4.07 -1.57
N SER A 104 3.08 4.93 -2.55
CA SER A 104 4.47 5.26 -2.87
C SER A 104 5.18 5.93 -1.69
N GLU A 105 4.52 6.84 -0.98
CA GLU A 105 5.09 7.46 0.22
C GLU A 105 5.36 6.46 1.33
N TYR A 106 4.42 5.55 1.61
CA TYR A 106 4.64 4.48 2.59
C TYR A 106 5.80 3.57 2.20
N LEU A 107 5.90 3.17 0.92
CA LEU A 107 7.03 2.37 0.42
C LEU A 107 8.36 3.11 0.56
N ALA A 108 8.41 4.40 0.26
CA ALA A 108 9.62 5.22 0.42
C ALA A 108 10.04 5.30 1.90
N ARG A 109 9.09 5.42 2.84
CA ARG A 109 9.34 5.40 4.29
C ARG A 109 9.77 4.04 4.83
N LEU A 110 9.49 2.97 4.10
CA LEU A 110 9.97 1.61 4.36
C LEU A 110 11.30 1.30 3.65
N ASP A 111 12.07 2.34 3.26
CA ASP A 111 13.36 2.26 2.57
C ASP A 111 13.28 1.59 1.18
N ARG A 112 12.10 1.62 0.52
CA ARG A 112 11.94 1.26 -0.88
C ARG A 112 12.04 2.52 -1.73
N HIS A 113 12.52 2.41 -2.94
CA HIS A 113 12.68 3.54 -3.87
C HIS A 113 11.61 3.47 -4.97
N PRO A 114 10.36 3.83 -4.69
CA PRO A 114 9.25 3.65 -5.62
C PRO A 114 9.35 4.63 -6.80
N ARG A 115 8.85 4.18 -7.95
CA ARG A 115 8.53 5.02 -9.11
C ARG A 115 7.03 5.14 -9.22
N LEU A 116 6.54 6.35 -9.19
CA LEU A 116 5.12 6.65 -9.34
C LEU A 116 4.82 6.96 -10.82
N ILE A 117 3.87 6.22 -11.38
CA ILE A 117 3.29 6.50 -12.69
C ILE A 117 1.86 7.00 -12.47
N SER A 118 1.68 8.30 -12.46
CA SER A 118 0.39 8.96 -12.30
C SER A 118 0.13 9.91 -13.46
N ALA A 119 -1.13 10.33 -13.62
CA ALA A 119 -1.46 11.48 -14.47
C ALA A 119 -1.39 12.74 -13.60
N LEU A 120 -0.56 13.68 -14.01
CA LEU A 120 -0.30 14.94 -13.32
C LEU A 120 -0.64 16.10 -14.25
N ALA A 121 -1.49 17.01 -13.82
CA ALA A 121 -1.74 18.23 -14.58
C ALA A 121 -0.55 19.20 -14.46
N ARG A 122 -0.35 20.03 -15.50
CA ARG A 122 0.59 21.15 -15.49
C ARG A 122 -0.02 22.38 -14.83
N ASP A 123 -0.69 22.18 -13.69
CA ASP A 123 -1.19 23.24 -12.82
C ASP A 123 -0.37 23.30 -11.52
N GLN A 124 -0.61 24.32 -10.71
CA GLN A 124 0.10 24.51 -9.44
C GLN A 124 0.04 23.31 -8.49
N PHE A 125 -1.03 22.54 -8.53
CA PHE A 125 -1.24 21.39 -7.63
C PHE A 125 -0.48 20.14 -8.15
N GLY A 126 -0.56 19.85 -9.45
CA GLY A 126 0.17 18.73 -10.03
C GLY A 126 1.69 18.92 -9.99
N GLU A 127 2.18 20.14 -10.19
CA GLU A 127 3.59 20.47 -10.03
C GLU A 127 4.05 20.32 -8.56
N LYS A 128 3.21 20.73 -7.61
CA LYS A 128 3.51 20.59 -6.19
C LYS A 128 3.52 19.13 -5.76
N ILE A 129 2.59 18.30 -6.25
CA ILE A 129 2.58 16.85 -6.03
C ILE A 129 3.89 16.22 -6.53
N ALA A 130 4.32 16.53 -7.76
CA ALA A 130 5.57 16.01 -8.31
C ALA A 130 6.79 16.42 -7.49
N LEU A 131 6.82 17.69 -7.04
CA LEU A 131 7.90 18.21 -6.20
C LEU A 131 7.98 17.47 -4.86
N GLU A 132 6.86 17.28 -4.17
CA GLU A 132 6.81 16.55 -2.89
C GLU A 132 7.22 15.09 -3.05
N CYS A 133 6.74 14.41 -4.11
CA CYS A 133 7.15 13.05 -4.40
C CYS A 133 8.68 12.95 -4.51
N ASN A 134 9.30 13.82 -5.30
CA ASN A 134 10.74 13.83 -5.48
C ASN A 134 11.50 14.15 -4.18
N GLN A 135 10.99 15.06 -3.34
CA GLN A 135 11.56 15.37 -2.01
C GLN A 135 11.52 14.15 -1.08
N HIS A 136 10.53 13.27 -1.23
CA HIS A 136 10.39 12.05 -0.44
C HIS A 136 11.06 10.82 -1.09
N GLY A 137 11.87 11.02 -2.15
CA GLY A 137 12.59 9.93 -2.83
C GLY A 137 11.73 9.08 -3.75
N ILE A 138 10.58 9.61 -4.19
CA ILE A 138 9.66 8.97 -5.13
C ILE A 138 9.89 9.58 -6.52
N SER A 139 10.39 8.80 -7.49
CA SER A 139 10.54 9.31 -8.86
C SER A 139 9.19 9.41 -9.55
N THR A 140 8.94 10.55 -10.20
CA THR A 140 7.77 10.82 -11.05
C THR A 140 8.12 10.91 -12.54
N ASP A 141 9.35 10.55 -12.95
CA ASP A 141 9.87 10.73 -14.30
C ASP A 141 9.09 9.96 -15.38
N HIS A 142 8.41 8.91 -14.96
CA HIS A 142 7.59 8.08 -15.84
C HIS A 142 6.10 8.46 -15.82
N SER A 143 5.68 9.45 -15.03
CA SER A 143 4.32 9.94 -14.98
C SER A 143 3.88 10.64 -16.26
N LEU A 144 2.58 10.71 -16.50
CA LEU A 144 1.95 11.39 -17.63
C LEU A 144 1.65 12.83 -17.24
N PHE A 145 2.37 13.78 -17.82
CA PHE A 145 2.12 15.21 -17.61
C PHE A 145 1.16 15.76 -18.68
N LEU A 146 0.09 16.44 -18.24
CA LEU A 146 -1.00 16.92 -19.10
C LEU A 146 -1.07 18.45 -19.06
N GLU A 147 -0.83 19.11 -20.22
CA GLU A 147 -0.82 20.58 -20.33
C GLU A 147 -2.21 21.23 -20.17
N ASN A 148 -3.26 20.59 -20.68
CA ASN A 148 -4.62 21.13 -20.69
C ASN A 148 -5.58 20.30 -19.81
N ALA A 149 -5.15 20.03 -18.59
CA ALA A 149 -5.94 19.30 -17.60
C ALA A 149 -5.89 20.03 -16.25
N SER A 150 -6.79 19.67 -15.37
CA SER A 150 -6.75 20.09 -13.96
C SER A 150 -6.42 18.89 -13.10
N THR A 151 -5.62 19.11 -12.06
CA THR A 151 -5.34 18.07 -11.03
C THR A 151 -6.66 17.52 -10.48
N THR A 152 -6.75 16.20 -10.35
CA THR A 152 -7.89 15.55 -9.70
C THR A 152 -8.02 16.06 -8.27
N MET A 153 -9.22 16.46 -7.88
CA MET A 153 -9.53 16.93 -6.54
C MET A 153 -10.62 16.06 -5.94
N PHE A 154 -10.46 15.71 -4.67
CA PHE A 154 -11.50 15.08 -3.87
C PHE A 154 -11.97 16.07 -2.82
N LEU A 155 -13.30 16.24 -2.71
CA LEU A 155 -13.91 17.05 -1.67
C LEU A 155 -14.58 16.15 -0.65
N GLU A 156 -14.24 16.37 0.61
CA GLU A 156 -14.87 15.77 1.77
C GLU A 156 -15.34 16.88 2.71
N VAL A 157 -16.60 16.82 3.10
CA VAL A 157 -17.20 17.77 4.04
C VAL A 157 -17.75 16.98 5.21
N ASP A 158 -17.29 17.29 6.39
CA ASP A 158 -17.65 16.59 7.63
C ASP A 158 -18.18 17.58 8.67
N GLY A 159 -19.29 17.21 9.29
CA GLY A 159 -19.95 17.98 10.34
C GLY A 159 -21.00 17.16 11.05
N PRO A 160 -21.58 17.69 12.16
CA PRO A 160 -22.46 16.93 13.05
C PRO A 160 -23.67 16.28 12.37
N ASP A 161 -24.23 16.90 11.34
CA ASP A 161 -25.44 16.44 10.63
C ASP A 161 -25.20 16.25 9.12
N LEU A 162 -23.96 16.42 8.65
CA LEU A 162 -23.65 16.36 7.24
C LEU A 162 -22.30 15.69 7.02
N HIS A 163 -22.32 14.55 6.35
CA HIS A 163 -21.11 13.91 5.83
C HIS A 163 -21.23 13.75 4.32
N ILE A 164 -20.40 14.48 3.58
CA ILE A 164 -20.29 14.38 2.11
C ILE A 164 -18.90 13.86 1.80
N SER A 165 -18.83 12.67 1.23
CA SER A 165 -17.58 12.09 0.77
C SER A 165 -17.68 11.61 -0.68
N GLY A 166 -16.54 11.48 -1.31
CA GLY A 166 -16.45 10.89 -2.64
C GLY A 166 -16.84 11.80 -3.80
N LEU A 167 -16.95 13.10 -3.60
CA LEU A 167 -17.00 14.05 -4.70
C LEU A 167 -15.61 14.17 -5.32
N ALA A 168 -15.50 13.96 -6.62
CA ALA A 168 -14.24 14.05 -7.35
C ALA A 168 -14.42 14.92 -8.59
N SER A 169 -13.41 15.73 -8.86
CA SER A 169 -13.28 16.40 -10.16
C SER A 169 -12.76 15.43 -11.22
N SER A 170 -12.49 15.93 -12.42
CA SER A 170 -12.05 15.18 -13.60
C SER A 170 -11.07 14.04 -13.29
N PRO A 171 -11.39 12.78 -13.66
CA PRO A 171 -10.54 11.62 -13.43
C PRO A 171 -9.42 11.54 -14.49
N ILE A 172 -8.38 12.36 -14.35
CA ILE A 172 -7.26 12.38 -15.32
C ILE A 172 -6.44 11.08 -15.31
N GLU A 173 -6.50 10.29 -14.25
CA GLU A 173 -5.88 8.96 -14.17
C GLU A 173 -6.36 8.01 -15.26
N GLN A 174 -7.56 8.21 -15.80
CA GLN A 174 -8.08 7.44 -16.94
C GLN A 174 -7.27 7.65 -18.24
N LYS A 175 -6.42 8.66 -18.30
CA LYS A 175 -5.48 8.89 -19.41
C LYS A 175 -4.27 7.96 -19.39
N ILE A 176 -4.03 7.23 -18.28
CA ILE A 176 -3.02 6.20 -18.20
C ILE A 176 -3.54 4.97 -18.95
N SER A 177 -3.30 4.93 -20.25
CA SER A 177 -3.76 3.88 -21.17
C SER A 177 -2.68 2.81 -21.38
N PRO A 178 -3.03 1.62 -21.91
CA PRO A 178 -2.06 0.62 -22.35
C PRO A 178 -1.01 1.18 -23.30
N ALA A 179 -1.40 1.99 -24.29
CA ALA A 179 -0.48 2.62 -25.24
C ALA A 179 0.53 3.56 -24.55
N PHE A 180 0.11 4.30 -23.55
CA PHE A 180 1.03 5.10 -22.74
C PHE A 180 2.00 4.21 -21.95
N LEU A 181 1.51 3.14 -21.31
CA LEU A 181 2.34 2.23 -20.52
C LEU A 181 3.33 1.43 -21.37
N GLU A 182 3.03 1.15 -22.63
CA GLU A 182 3.99 0.59 -23.58
C GLU A 182 5.22 1.48 -23.76
N THR A 183 5.07 2.80 -23.74
CA THR A 183 6.22 3.73 -23.77
C THR A 183 7.09 3.62 -22.53
N LYS A 184 6.59 3.01 -21.45
CA LYS A 184 7.27 2.78 -20.17
C LYS A 184 7.68 1.32 -19.96
N TYR A 185 7.63 0.51 -21.01
CA TYR A 185 7.88 -0.93 -20.94
C TYR A 185 9.18 -1.32 -20.22
N VAL A 186 10.28 -0.62 -20.49
CA VAL A 186 11.58 -0.90 -19.85
C VAL A 186 11.49 -0.68 -18.35
N CYS A 187 10.93 0.45 -17.90
CA CYS A 187 10.71 0.74 -16.48
C CYS A 187 9.85 -0.32 -15.80
N LEU A 188 8.77 -0.77 -16.46
CA LEU A 188 7.87 -1.79 -15.91
C LEU A 188 8.51 -3.18 -15.90
N LYS A 189 9.32 -3.51 -16.88
CA LYS A 189 10.02 -4.80 -16.97
C LYS A 189 11.11 -4.96 -15.90
N GLU A 190 11.78 -3.88 -15.55
CA GLU A 190 12.83 -3.85 -14.52
C GLU A 190 12.26 -3.69 -13.10
N ALA A 191 10.94 -3.50 -12.97
CA ALA A 191 10.28 -3.39 -11.68
C ALA A 191 10.38 -4.70 -10.89
N GLY A 192 10.72 -4.61 -9.61
CA GLY A 192 10.65 -5.73 -8.67
C GLY A 192 9.20 -6.11 -8.33
N LEU A 193 8.29 -5.13 -8.38
CA LEU A 193 6.85 -5.30 -8.30
C LEU A 193 6.12 -4.14 -8.99
N ILE A 194 4.89 -4.39 -9.42
CA ILE A 194 3.97 -3.38 -9.97
C ILE A 194 2.74 -3.34 -9.08
N ALA A 195 2.35 -2.15 -8.62
CA ALA A 195 1.08 -1.93 -7.93
C ALA A 195 0.17 -1.08 -8.82
N VAL A 196 -1.08 -1.50 -9.00
CA VAL A 196 -2.05 -0.84 -9.88
C VAL A 196 -3.34 -0.53 -9.12
N GLU A 197 -3.84 0.70 -9.27
CA GLU A 197 -5.07 1.13 -8.62
C GLU A 197 -6.32 0.75 -9.44
N ASP A 198 -7.38 0.34 -8.75
CA ASP A 198 -8.66 -0.12 -9.33
C ASP A 198 -9.45 0.99 -10.07
N ARG A 199 -9.02 2.25 -9.93
CA ARG A 199 -9.59 3.40 -10.63
C ARG A 199 -9.16 3.50 -12.09
N LEU A 200 -8.11 2.78 -12.49
CA LEU A 200 -7.69 2.71 -13.89
C LEU A 200 -8.68 1.92 -14.75
N SER A 201 -8.63 2.13 -16.06
CA SER A 201 -9.51 1.40 -16.96
C SER A 201 -9.24 -0.10 -16.92
N ARG A 202 -10.28 -0.89 -17.22
CA ARG A 202 -10.18 -2.34 -17.34
C ARG A 202 -9.05 -2.74 -18.28
N ASP A 203 -8.98 -2.12 -19.47
CA ASP A 203 -7.96 -2.44 -20.48
C ASP A 203 -6.54 -2.22 -19.94
N THR A 204 -6.34 -1.19 -19.13
CA THR A 204 -5.04 -0.88 -18.49
C THR A 204 -4.66 -1.95 -17.47
N ILE A 205 -5.60 -2.38 -16.63
CA ILE A 205 -5.37 -3.44 -15.64
C ILE A 205 -5.13 -4.79 -16.34
N GLU A 206 -5.91 -5.14 -17.36
CA GLU A 206 -5.72 -6.34 -18.14
C GLU A 206 -4.36 -6.37 -18.88
N TYR A 207 -3.93 -5.22 -19.42
CA TYR A 207 -2.61 -5.07 -20.03
C TYR A 207 -1.50 -5.38 -19.03
N LEU A 208 -1.48 -4.72 -17.87
CA LEU A 208 -0.44 -4.90 -16.85
C LEU A 208 -0.36 -6.35 -16.36
N THR A 209 -1.50 -6.96 -16.04
CA THR A 209 -1.56 -8.35 -15.54
C THR A 209 -1.26 -9.41 -16.61
N SER A 210 -1.33 -9.06 -17.90
CA SER A 210 -1.06 -9.97 -19.02
C SER A 210 0.35 -9.84 -19.56
N ALA A 211 0.87 -8.61 -19.65
CA ALA A 211 2.19 -8.33 -20.22
C ALA A 211 3.33 -8.64 -19.23
N PHE A 212 3.10 -8.47 -17.91
CA PHE A 212 4.12 -8.61 -16.87
C PHE A 212 3.88 -9.83 -15.97
N ARG A 213 3.76 -11.02 -16.58
CA ARG A 213 3.42 -12.26 -15.85
C ARG A 213 4.47 -12.75 -14.87
N THR A 214 5.72 -12.35 -15.03
CA THR A 214 6.84 -12.73 -14.15
C THR A 214 7.10 -11.70 -13.05
N THR A 215 6.58 -10.49 -13.21
CA THR A 215 6.67 -9.43 -12.20
C THR A 215 5.46 -9.54 -11.26
N PRO A 216 5.66 -9.53 -9.94
CA PRO A 216 4.55 -9.49 -8.98
C PRO A 216 3.65 -8.27 -9.21
N VAL A 217 2.35 -8.49 -9.43
CA VAL A 217 1.38 -7.40 -9.62
C VAL A 217 0.44 -7.34 -8.42
N TYR A 218 0.29 -6.14 -7.83
CA TYR A 218 -0.56 -5.88 -6.68
C TYR A 218 -1.72 -4.97 -7.06
N LEU A 219 -2.90 -5.28 -6.53
CA LEU A 219 -4.10 -4.48 -6.72
C LEU A 219 -4.35 -3.58 -5.50
N LEU A 220 -4.40 -2.28 -5.76
CA LEU A 220 -4.80 -1.25 -4.79
C LEU A 220 -6.29 -0.97 -4.98
N THR A 221 -7.13 -1.39 -4.05
CA THR A 221 -8.58 -1.19 -4.21
C THR A 221 -9.09 0.02 -3.44
N SER A 222 -10.05 0.70 -4.06
CA SER A 222 -10.92 1.66 -3.40
C SER A 222 -12.09 0.93 -2.72
N ARG A 223 -12.92 1.68 -1.96
CA ARG A 223 -14.15 1.14 -1.37
C ARG A 223 -15.32 1.06 -2.37
N ARG A 224 -15.09 1.40 -3.64
CA ARG A 224 -16.17 1.56 -4.60
C ARG A 224 -16.48 0.27 -5.35
N PHE A 225 -17.68 -0.24 -5.21
CA PHE A 225 -18.16 -1.39 -5.98
C PHE A 225 -18.12 -1.15 -7.49
N SER A 226 -18.33 0.08 -7.95
CA SER A 226 -18.29 0.44 -9.37
C SER A 226 -16.95 0.10 -10.03
N ASN A 227 -15.85 0.01 -9.26
CA ASN A 227 -14.54 -0.30 -9.78
C ASN A 227 -14.26 -1.81 -9.87
N VAL A 228 -15.09 -2.66 -9.25
CA VAL A 228 -14.88 -4.12 -9.23
C VAL A 228 -14.83 -4.70 -10.64
N GLU A 229 -15.65 -4.20 -11.54
CA GLU A 229 -15.69 -4.66 -12.92
C GLU A 229 -14.39 -4.37 -13.70
N ASN A 230 -13.58 -3.40 -13.25
CA ASN A 230 -12.29 -3.10 -13.88
C ASN A 230 -11.26 -4.22 -13.67
N TYR A 231 -11.37 -4.99 -12.58
CA TYR A 231 -10.35 -5.98 -12.22
C TYR A 231 -10.87 -7.40 -11.95
N ARG A 232 -12.20 -7.61 -11.81
CA ARG A 232 -12.78 -8.91 -11.45
C ARG A 232 -12.28 -10.05 -12.33
N ALA A 233 -12.17 -9.83 -13.64
CA ALA A 233 -11.68 -10.82 -14.60
C ALA A 233 -10.19 -11.16 -14.47
N CYS A 234 -9.43 -10.33 -13.73
CA CYS A 234 -7.98 -10.46 -13.55
C CYS A 234 -7.58 -10.97 -12.16
N LEU A 235 -8.53 -11.23 -11.24
CA LEU A 235 -8.23 -11.56 -9.84
C LEU A 235 -7.22 -12.70 -9.68
N SER A 236 -7.29 -13.72 -10.52
CA SER A 236 -6.35 -14.85 -10.48
C SER A 236 -4.94 -14.53 -10.99
N ARG A 237 -4.70 -13.31 -11.47
CA ARG A 237 -3.38 -12.88 -12.01
C ARG A 237 -2.61 -11.99 -11.05
N PHE A 238 -3.26 -11.50 -9.99
CA PHE A 238 -2.61 -10.67 -9.00
C PHE A 238 -1.82 -11.51 -7.98
N THR A 239 -0.63 -11.03 -7.65
CA THR A 239 0.19 -11.59 -6.57
C THR A 239 -0.34 -11.17 -5.21
N GLY A 240 -0.80 -9.94 -5.07
CA GLY A 240 -1.35 -9.44 -3.82
C GLY A 240 -2.49 -8.45 -4.03
N MET A 241 -3.42 -8.42 -3.09
CA MET A 241 -4.62 -7.59 -3.13
C MET A 241 -5.03 -7.17 -1.74
N GLN A 242 -5.68 -6.02 -1.65
CA GLN A 242 -6.36 -5.62 -0.43
C GLN A 242 -7.76 -5.17 -0.76
N PHE A 243 -8.74 -5.67 0.00
CA PHE A 243 -10.14 -5.29 -0.14
C PHE A 243 -10.67 -4.65 1.15
N SER A 244 -11.66 -3.77 1.07
CA SER A 244 -12.51 -3.50 2.21
C SER A 244 -13.36 -4.74 2.52
N PHE A 245 -13.83 -4.88 3.77
CA PHE A 245 -14.70 -6.02 4.12
C PHE A 245 -15.94 -6.10 3.23
N LEU A 246 -16.50 -4.95 2.90
CA LEU A 246 -17.67 -4.83 2.04
C LEU A 246 -17.41 -5.37 0.61
N VAL A 247 -16.28 -5.00 0.00
CA VAL A 247 -15.90 -5.50 -1.34
C VAL A 247 -15.53 -6.99 -1.27
N ALA A 248 -14.83 -7.41 -0.22
CA ALA A 248 -14.48 -8.81 0.00
C ALA A 248 -15.72 -9.71 0.10
N SER A 249 -16.73 -9.29 0.89
CA SER A 249 -18.01 -10.00 1.04
C SER A 249 -18.80 -10.04 -0.26
N TYR A 250 -18.82 -8.93 -1.00
CA TYR A 250 -19.47 -8.89 -2.33
C TYR A 250 -18.82 -9.85 -3.32
N LEU A 251 -17.48 -9.87 -3.38
CA LEU A 251 -16.75 -10.81 -4.24
C LEU A 251 -16.98 -12.28 -3.84
N ALA A 252 -17.14 -12.53 -2.55
CA ALA A 252 -17.46 -13.86 -2.00
C ALA A 252 -18.93 -14.25 -2.19
N GLU A 253 -19.74 -13.46 -2.88
CA GLU A 253 -21.17 -13.69 -3.17
C GLU A 253 -22.01 -13.89 -1.89
N MET A 254 -21.69 -13.17 -0.84
CA MET A 254 -22.47 -13.20 0.39
C MET A 254 -23.76 -12.37 0.26
N ASP A 255 -24.91 -13.00 0.38
CA ASP A 255 -26.26 -12.42 0.21
C ASP A 255 -26.63 -11.53 1.36
N ASN A 256 -26.08 -10.91 2.12
CA ASN A 256 -26.52 -9.93 3.13
C ASN A 256 -25.35 -9.10 3.68
N VAL A 257 -25.03 -8.06 2.97
CA VAL A 257 -24.14 -7.01 3.48
C VAL A 257 -24.77 -6.20 4.64
N ALA A 258 -25.96 -6.56 5.10
CA ALA A 258 -26.54 -6.11 6.36
C ALA A 258 -25.71 -6.53 7.61
N LEU A 259 -24.64 -7.27 7.41
CA LEU A 259 -23.62 -7.61 8.40
C LEU A 259 -22.67 -6.44 8.75
N LEU A 260 -23.08 -5.22 8.55
CA LEU A 260 -22.47 -4.02 9.13
C LEU A 260 -22.77 -3.91 10.65
N GLY A 261 -23.00 -5.05 11.33
CA GLY A 261 -22.95 -5.10 12.78
C GLY A 261 -21.52 -4.87 13.29
N SER A 262 -21.40 -4.40 14.50
CA SER A 262 -20.12 -4.03 15.13
C SER A 262 -19.12 -5.18 15.31
N THR A 263 -19.52 -6.43 15.09
CA THR A 263 -18.66 -7.63 15.22
C THR A 263 -19.05 -8.69 14.20
N VAL A 264 -18.06 -9.41 13.71
CA VAL A 264 -18.18 -10.55 12.79
C VAL A 264 -17.49 -11.75 13.44
N ASP A 265 -18.14 -12.91 13.41
CA ASP A 265 -17.57 -14.14 13.94
C ASP A 265 -16.56 -14.80 12.98
N ASP A 266 -15.87 -15.83 13.47
CA ASP A 266 -14.85 -16.53 12.70
C ASP A 266 -15.45 -17.23 11.45
N ASP A 267 -16.68 -17.74 11.53
CA ASP A 267 -17.34 -18.46 10.42
C ASP A 267 -17.61 -17.53 9.22
N VAL A 268 -17.99 -16.30 9.48
CA VAL A 268 -18.18 -15.29 8.44
C VAL A 268 -16.84 -14.92 7.78
N MET A 269 -15.79 -14.70 8.57
CA MET A 269 -14.47 -14.42 8.04
C MET A 269 -13.92 -15.58 7.19
N ILE A 270 -14.15 -16.82 7.63
CA ILE A 270 -13.81 -18.04 6.88
C ILE A 270 -14.58 -18.09 5.55
N THR A 271 -15.86 -17.82 5.57
CA THR A 271 -16.71 -17.84 4.36
C THR A 271 -16.23 -16.81 3.34
N VAL A 272 -15.95 -15.57 3.77
CA VAL A 272 -15.38 -14.54 2.89
C VAL A 272 -14.03 -14.98 2.31
N ALA A 273 -13.15 -15.52 3.14
CA ALA A 273 -11.84 -15.97 2.71
C ALA A 273 -11.92 -17.14 1.70
N GLN A 274 -12.85 -18.09 1.91
CA GLN A 274 -13.08 -19.20 0.97
C GLN A 274 -13.61 -18.71 -0.38
N GLY A 275 -14.53 -17.75 -0.38
CA GLY A 275 -15.04 -17.12 -1.60
C GLY A 275 -13.92 -16.41 -2.37
N LEU A 276 -13.08 -15.63 -1.69
CA LEU A 276 -11.92 -14.99 -2.30
C LEU A 276 -10.89 -16.02 -2.81
N ALA A 277 -10.64 -17.10 -2.07
CA ALA A 277 -9.74 -18.17 -2.49
C ALA A 277 -10.20 -18.87 -3.78
N ALA A 278 -11.51 -18.93 -4.04
CA ALA A 278 -12.06 -19.50 -5.26
C ALA A 278 -11.79 -18.62 -6.50
N LEU A 279 -11.67 -17.30 -6.32
CA LEU A 279 -11.49 -16.32 -7.39
C LEU A 279 -10.02 -15.99 -7.70
N THR A 280 -9.10 -16.36 -6.82
CA THR A 280 -7.69 -15.94 -6.87
C THR A 280 -6.73 -17.11 -7.01
N ALA A 281 -5.48 -16.84 -7.36
CA ALA A 281 -4.47 -17.87 -7.42
C ALA A 281 -4.13 -18.42 -6.01
N PRO A 282 -3.76 -19.70 -5.86
CA PRO A 282 -3.49 -20.31 -4.57
C PRO A 282 -2.39 -19.61 -3.74
N ASN A 283 -1.43 -19.00 -4.41
CA ASN A 283 -0.30 -18.28 -3.82
C ASN A 283 -0.50 -16.77 -3.72
N SER A 284 -1.71 -16.27 -4.00
CA SER A 284 -2.03 -14.85 -3.83
C SER A 284 -2.04 -14.45 -2.36
N HIS A 285 -1.63 -13.22 -2.11
CA HIS A 285 -1.64 -12.56 -0.80
C HIS A 285 -2.85 -11.63 -0.71
N ILE A 286 -3.82 -11.93 0.14
CA ILE A 286 -5.06 -11.16 0.22
C ILE A 286 -5.23 -10.62 1.63
N LEU A 287 -5.37 -9.30 1.74
CA LEU A 287 -5.69 -8.61 2.97
C LEU A 287 -7.12 -8.07 2.93
N PHE A 288 -7.84 -8.20 4.03
CA PHE A 288 -9.09 -7.47 4.25
C PHE A 288 -9.29 -7.23 5.76
N PRO A 289 -9.64 -6.00 6.16
CA PRO A 289 -10.11 -5.74 7.52
C PRO A 289 -11.50 -6.34 7.69
N ALA A 290 -11.82 -6.79 8.87
CA ALA A 290 -13.17 -7.26 9.23
C ALA A 290 -13.64 -6.59 10.52
N PRO A 291 -14.96 -6.41 10.72
CA PRO A 291 -15.51 -5.84 11.94
C PRO A 291 -14.97 -6.49 13.22
N GLY A 292 -14.93 -5.73 14.31
CA GLY A 292 -14.39 -6.21 15.60
C GLY A 292 -12.88 -6.07 15.73
N GLY A 293 -12.24 -5.22 14.94
CA GLY A 293 -10.80 -4.97 15.02
C GLY A 293 -9.95 -6.05 14.32
N ASN A 294 -10.55 -6.85 13.47
CA ASN A 294 -9.87 -7.97 12.83
C ASN A 294 -9.16 -7.52 11.53
N ILE A 295 -7.90 -7.92 11.38
CA ILE A 295 -7.19 -7.88 10.11
C ILE A 295 -7.00 -9.32 9.66
N CYS A 296 -7.56 -9.64 8.49
CA CYS A 296 -7.53 -10.95 7.87
C CYS A 296 -6.48 -11.00 6.76
N TYR A 297 -5.67 -12.05 6.77
CA TYR A 297 -4.68 -12.31 5.74
C TYR A 297 -4.82 -13.73 5.21
N LEU A 298 -5.19 -13.84 3.95
CA LEU A 298 -5.29 -15.12 3.25
C LEU A 298 -4.04 -15.35 2.40
N ARG A 299 -3.37 -16.46 2.64
CA ARG A 299 -2.19 -16.92 1.91
C ARG A 299 -2.19 -18.44 1.80
N GLU A 300 -1.85 -18.98 0.62
CA GLU A 300 -1.79 -20.43 0.41
C GLU A 300 -3.07 -21.16 0.84
N ARG A 301 -4.22 -20.50 0.63
CA ARG A 301 -5.56 -20.95 1.06
C ARG A 301 -5.71 -21.11 2.58
N GLN A 302 -4.87 -20.47 3.37
CA GLN A 302 -4.93 -20.42 4.83
C GLN A 302 -5.29 -19.03 5.31
N LEU A 303 -6.22 -18.92 6.22
CA LEU A 303 -6.64 -17.65 6.81
C LEU A 303 -5.95 -17.41 8.14
N PHE A 304 -5.20 -16.34 8.21
CA PHE A 304 -4.60 -15.81 9.43
C PHE A 304 -5.34 -14.56 9.85
N VAL A 305 -5.61 -14.42 11.14
CA VAL A 305 -6.34 -13.27 11.71
C VAL A 305 -5.60 -12.74 12.93
N ILE A 306 -5.44 -11.43 12.99
CA ILE A 306 -5.06 -10.71 14.19
C ILE A 306 -6.20 -9.80 14.61
N THR A 307 -6.55 -9.81 15.89
CA THR A 307 -7.57 -8.92 16.46
C THR A 307 -6.88 -7.80 17.21
N LEU A 308 -7.07 -6.57 16.74
CA LEU A 308 -6.57 -5.37 17.39
C LEU A 308 -7.63 -4.85 18.40
N PRO A 309 -7.22 -4.20 19.51
CA PRO A 309 -8.11 -3.78 20.57
C PRO A 309 -8.93 -2.51 20.22
N TRP A 310 -9.38 -2.36 18.98
CA TRP A 310 -10.11 -1.20 18.47
C TRP A 310 -11.50 -1.59 17.99
N SER A 311 -12.41 -0.60 17.92
CA SER A 311 -13.74 -0.84 17.36
C SER A 311 -13.69 -0.99 15.84
N ALA A 312 -14.65 -1.74 15.29
CA ALA A 312 -14.75 -2.02 13.85
C ALA A 312 -14.89 -0.74 13.00
N GLU A 313 -15.52 0.30 13.54
CA GLU A 313 -15.74 1.58 12.88
C GLU A 313 -14.42 2.32 12.62
N GLU A 314 -13.40 2.08 13.45
CA GLU A 314 -12.09 2.74 13.31
C GLU A 314 -11.19 2.09 12.26
N LEU A 315 -11.35 0.80 11.96
CA LEU A 315 -10.49 0.08 11.01
C LEU A 315 -10.68 0.51 9.56
N ASP A 316 -11.89 0.89 9.18
CA ASP A 316 -12.25 1.12 7.77
C ASP A 316 -12.47 2.61 7.42
N THR A 317 -12.38 3.52 8.39
CA THR A 317 -12.65 4.96 8.20
C THR A 317 -11.47 5.73 7.59
N PHE A 318 -10.24 5.27 7.74
CA PHE A 318 -9.06 6.02 7.32
C PHE A 318 -8.46 5.50 6.00
N LYS A 319 -8.45 6.34 4.97
CA LYS A 319 -7.75 6.05 3.70
C LYS A 319 -6.28 5.68 3.94
N SER A 320 -5.62 6.36 4.89
CA SER A 320 -4.21 6.17 5.22
C SER A 320 -3.89 4.78 5.75
N THR A 321 -4.77 4.15 6.54
CA THR A 321 -4.52 2.82 7.10
C THR A 321 -4.52 1.75 6.02
N ARG A 322 -5.44 1.83 5.06
CA ARG A 322 -5.49 0.94 3.92
C ARG A 322 -4.21 1.01 3.09
N ASP A 323 -3.78 2.22 2.75
CA ASP A 323 -2.60 2.45 1.92
C ASP A 323 -1.31 1.99 2.63
N ALA A 324 -1.24 2.17 3.96
CA ALA A 324 -0.15 1.68 4.80
C ALA A 324 -0.10 0.13 4.87
N MET A 325 -1.26 -0.52 5.01
CA MET A 325 -1.35 -1.97 5.09
C MET A 325 -0.86 -2.64 3.79
N ILE A 326 -1.30 -2.16 2.64
CA ILE A 326 -0.88 -2.74 1.35
C ILE A 326 0.60 -2.47 1.06
N ALA A 327 1.13 -1.30 1.42
CA ALA A 327 2.56 -1.02 1.33
C ALA A 327 3.38 -1.95 2.25
N GLY A 328 2.90 -2.19 3.47
CA GLY A 328 3.48 -3.16 4.40
C GLY A 328 3.45 -4.59 3.87
N LEU A 329 2.36 -5.00 3.22
CA LEU A 329 2.28 -6.30 2.57
C LEU A 329 3.32 -6.44 1.45
N MET A 330 3.44 -5.45 0.59
CA MET A 330 4.44 -5.44 -0.50
C MET A 330 5.86 -5.58 0.07
N ASP A 331 6.19 -4.81 1.11
CA ASP A 331 7.49 -4.91 1.77
C ASP A 331 7.75 -6.32 2.33
N CYS A 332 6.76 -6.90 3.01
CA CYS A 332 6.87 -8.23 3.60
C CYS A 332 7.12 -9.32 2.55
N VAL A 333 6.41 -9.25 1.42
CA VAL A 333 6.57 -10.23 0.33
C VAL A 333 7.96 -10.09 -0.32
N CYS A 334 8.44 -8.87 -0.55
CA CYS A 334 9.80 -8.64 -1.06
C CYS A 334 10.88 -9.22 -0.14
N VAL A 335 10.69 -9.13 1.19
CA VAL A 335 11.66 -9.66 2.18
C VAL A 335 11.47 -11.16 2.43
N GLY A 336 10.37 -11.74 1.97
CA GLY A 336 10.06 -13.17 2.15
C GLY A 336 9.65 -13.53 3.58
N ARG A 337 8.91 -12.64 4.28
CA ARG A 337 8.38 -12.92 5.63
C ARG A 337 7.33 -14.04 5.59
N ASN A 338 7.25 -14.81 6.66
CA ASN A 338 6.18 -15.80 6.83
C ASN A 338 4.83 -15.11 7.09
N ALA A 339 3.73 -15.88 7.16
CA ALA A 339 2.39 -15.32 7.24
C ALA A 339 2.13 -14.56 8.55
N GLU A 340 2.61 -15.07 9.68
CA GLU A 340 2.44 -14.44 11.00
C GLU A 340 3.24 -13.14 11.11
N GLU A 341 4.50 -13.16 10.68
CA GLU A 341 5.36 -11.98 10.62
C GLU A 341 4.78 -10.91 9.69
N THR A 342 4.22 -11.32 8.54
CA THR A 342 3.56 -10.43 7.59
C THR A 342 2.36 -9.75 8.23
N LEU A 343 1.50 -10.52 8.89
CA LEU A 343 0.29 -9.96 9.49
C LEU A 343 0.60 -9.01 10.65
N LEU A 344 1.58 -9.34 11.49
CA LEU A 344 2.07 -8.45 12.55
C LEU A 344 2.66 -7.16 11.99
N PHE A 345 3.45 -7.24 10.92
CA PHE A 345 4.05 -6.07 10.28
C PHE A 345 2.98 -5.16 9.65
N VAL A 346 2.03 -5.75 8.93
CA VAL A 346 0.88 -5.04 8.32
C VAL A 346 0.01 -4.37 9.40
N ALA A 347 -0.27 -5.07 10.49
CA ALA A 347 -0.99 -4.53 11.64
C ALA A 347 -0.25 -3.34 12.28
N SER A 348 1.08 -3.41 12.32
CA SER A 348 1.90 -2.30 12.84
C SER A 348 1.87 -1.07 11.93
N CYS A 349 1.89 -1.28 10.60
CA CYS A 349 1.71 -0.20 9.63
C CYS A 349 0.33 0.45 9.80
N HIS A 350 -0.73 -0.36 9.98
CA HIS A 350 -2.07 0.12 10.29
C HIS A 350 -2.09 0.98 11.55
N GLU A 351 -1.51 0.49 12.66
CA GLU A 351 -1.50 1.19 13.94
C GLU A 351 -0.83 2.56 13.88
N ILE A 352 0.28 2.67 13.16
CA ILE A 352 0.98 3.94 12.99
C ILE A 352 0.13 4.88 12.13
N ALA A 353 -0.40 4.38 11.01
CA ALA A 353 -1.20 5.18 10.09
C ALA A 353 -2.49 5.71 10.75
N ARG A 354 -3.14 4.91 11.61
CA ARG A 354 -4.36 5.26 12.32
C ARG A 354 -4.21 6.47 13.24
N LYS A 355 -3.03 6.68 13.80
CA LYS A 355 -2.73 7.82 14.69
C LYS A 355 -2.64 9.15 13.96
N SER A 356 -2.65 9.14 12.63
CA SER A 356 -2.64 10.35 11.84
C SER A 356 -4.04 10.92 11.63
N THR A 357 -4.17 12.22 11.72
CA THR A 357 -5.40 12.94 11.40
C THR A 357 -5.55 13.25 9.90
N GLY A 358 -4.57 12.87 9.08
CA GLY A 358 -4.52 13.16 7.64
C GLY A 358 -4.52 11.90 6.78
N ALA A 359 -4.46 12.10 5.47
CA ALA A 359 -4.42 11.02 4.48
C ALA A 359 -3.13 10.19 4.51
N PHE A 360 -2.09 10.66 5.19
CA PHE A 360 -0.79 10.01 5.30
C PHE A 360 -0.15 10.33 6.67
N ASN A 361 0.50 9.34 7.29
CA ASN A 361 1.30 9.57 8.50
C ASN A 361 2.79 9.67 8.14
N PRO A 362 3.39 10.88 8.21
CA PRO A 362 4.80 11.07 7.85
C PRO A 362 5.79 10.48 8.85
N GLU A 363 5.35 10.09 10.04
CA GLU A 363 6.21 9.50 11.08
C GLU A 363 6.53 8.03 10.83
N ILE A 364 5.80 7.36 9.92
CA ILE A 364 6.05 5.96 9.62
C ILE A 364 7.47 5.79 9.08
N CYS A 365 8.20 4.86 9.66
CA CYS A 365 9.49 4.40 9.16
C CYS A 365 9.73 2.97 9.63
N LEU A 366 10.69 2.29 9.01
CA LEU A 366 10.96 0.88 9.29
C LEU A 366 11.31 0.63 10.78
N ALA A 367 12.03 1.55 11.43
CA ALA A 367 12.37 1.45 12.86
C ALA A 367 11.10 1.52 13.74
N LEU A 368 10.20 2.47 13.48
CA LEU A 368 8.95 2.62 14.22
C LEU A 368 8.02 1.40 14.00
N VAL A 369 7.91 0.92 12.75
CA VAL A 369 7.12 -0.29 12.45
C VAL A 369 7.64 -1.50 13.23
N ASN A 370 8.95 -1.69 13.30
CA ASN A 370 9.53 -2.79 14.07
C ASN A 370 9.29 -2.65 15.58
N THR A 371 9.29 -1.43 16.12
CA THR A 371 8.97 -1.18 17.54
C THR A 371 7.52 -1.53 17.84
N VAL A 372 6.58 -1.02 17.04
CA VAL A 372 5.14 -1.32 17.19
C VAL A 372 4.86 -2.81 16.99
N ARG A 373 5.57 -3.47 16.06
CA ARG A 373 5.45 -4.91 15.86
C ARG A 373 5.81 -5.70 17.13
N GLN A 374 6.90 -5.35 17.82
CA GLN A 374 7.26 -5.98 19.09
C GLN A 374 6.21 -5.77 20.17
N GLU A 375 5.59 -4.58 20.23
CA GLU A 375 4.48 -4.30 21.15
C GLU A 375 3.25 -5.17 20.83
N LEU A 376 2.91 -5.32 19.55
CA LEU A 376 1.79 -6.16 19.13
C LEU A 376 2.05 -7.65 19.36
N GLU A 377 3.27 -8.15 19.15
CA GLU A 377 3.66 -9.53 19.48
C GLU A 377 3.41 -9.87 20.94
N MET A 378 3.56 -8.91 21.87
CA MET A 378 3.31 -9.11 23.30
C MET A 378 1.82 -9.05 23.68
N ARG A 379 0.97 -8.41 22.86
CA ARG A 379 -0.43 -8.10 23.21
C ARG A 379 -1.46 -8.82 22.37
N CYS A 380 -1.11 -9.23 21.17
CA CYS A 380 -2.02 -9.82 20.21
C CYS A 380 -1.54 -11.19 19.78
N ILE A 381 -2.49 -12.07 19.53
CA ILE A 381 -2.23 -13.42 19.04
C ILE A 381 -2.68 -13.50 17.58
N VAL A 382 -1.80 -13.97 16.70
CA VAL A 382 -2.18 -14.33 15.34
C VAL A 382 -2.84 -15.72 15.41
N ARG A 383 -4.10 -15.80 14.99
CA ARG A 383 -4.87 -17.04 14.91
C ARG A 383 -4.87 -17.54 13.46
N ARG A 384 -4.74 -18.83 13.28
CA ARG A 384 -4.99 -19.48 12.00
C ARG A 384 -6.36 -20.15 12.06
N LEU A 385 -7.28 -19.78 11.19
CA LEU A 385 -8.67 -20.25 11.21
C LEU A 385 -8.93 -21.43 10.25
N PHE A 386 -8.22 -21.52 9.12
CA PHE A 386 -8.27 -22.71 8.23
C PHE A 386 -7.02 -22.77 7.33
#